data_f6077ffca0307eab1dbe5a08addd786d
#
_entry.id   f6077ffca0307eab1dbe5a08addd786d
#
_cell.length_a   1.000
_cell.length_b   1.000
_cell.length_c   1.000
_cell.angle_alpha   90.00
_cell.angle_beta   90.00
_cell.angle_gamma   90.00
#
_symmetry.space_group_name_H-M   'P 1'
#
loop_
_entity.id
_entity.type
_entity.pdbx_description
1 polymer ?
#
loop_
_entity_poly.entity_id
_entity_poly.type
_entity_poly.pdbx_seq_one_letter_code
_entity_poly.pdbx_strand_id
1 'polypeptide(L)'
;MLERRDRGLLGSAAGSDAEVRPPALAMKSKLSFGLLVWLLVGLTALRLAGLSLSTVDLFYDEAQYWNWAQDLAFGYYSKPPLLAWILAGTRHICGDGEFCTRAPAPVMYFVTSLLVYATARRLYDDRTAFWAGLLTALTTGVVFSARVIATDVPLLMFWSLALLAYTRLLSAARPGWGLLLGVALGLGLLSKFAMIYFLAGMLLSAIVSRRARIVLRSGAFLIALAVTTLLVLPNLVWNATHRFVTLSHTSDLILGEEFKVSIGRFAEFVGSQFGVFGPVVFAVMIAATFRLRSDRLTEPDRIMVAFFVTPVVFVALLASVVHAYANWASVAAISGLILTAALLVREKRMAWLYGSLVIGLAMQMTLLVGDAVAIRIPASFAGMKNPYRRTLGWRAYAERVGELAREINPAVIANDNRGDIAALRYYLRDQPLRILSWGTTDNPFFDSVHPLTDEVAEPVLLVTSCRNVDRITKFYAGVKPLGDFVAAFGARGTHAFVAFLLSQRRAPIGVLEECQD
;
A
#
# COMPACT_ATOMS: atom_id res chain seq x y z
N MET A 1 -0.75 -49.56 80.49
CA MET A 1 -2.04 -49.57 81.23
C MET A 1 -3.10 -49.14 80.22
N LEU A 2 -3.71 -50.16 79.70
CA LEU A 2 -5.16 -50.44 79.78
C LEU A 2 -5.95 -49.44 78.96
N GLU A 3 -6.46 -49.89 77.88
CA GLU A 3 -7.58 -50.76 77.51
C GLU A 3 -8.84 -50.01 77.09
N ARG A 4 -9.31 -50.37 75.89
CA ARG A 4 -10.69 -50.77 75.55
C ARG A 4 -11.72 -49.58 75.38
N ARG A 5 -12.61 -49.59 74.52
CA ARG A 5 -13.41 -50.53 73.70
C ARG A 5 -14.39 -49.65 72.93
N ASP A 6 -14.49 -49.91 71.69
CA ASP A 6 -15.61 -50.57 70.98
C ASP A 6 -16.98 -49.90 70.88
N ARG A 7 -17.51 -50.04 69.66
CA ARG A 7 -18.90 -50.07 69.14
C ARG A 7 -19.45 -48.65 68.76
N GLY A 8 -19.71 -48.33 67.52
CA GLY A 8 -20.46 -49.12 66.55
C GLY A 8 -21.81 -48.50 66.40
N LEU A 9 -22.14 -47.92 65.26
CA LEU A 9 -23.51 -47.95 64.75
C LEU A 9 -23.49 -47.57 63.29
N LEU A 10 -24.05 -48.46 62.49
CA LEU A 10 -24.41 -48.35 61.10
C LEU A 10 -25.38 -47.17 60.89
N GLY A 11 -25.09 -46.32 59.90
CA GLY A 11 -25.96 -45.29 59.44
C GLY A 11 -25.87 -45.16 57.92
N SER A 12 -26.73 -45.85 57.27
CA SER A 12 -27.37 -45.67 55.96
C SER A 12 -26.64 -44.74 54.96
N ALA A 13 -26.11 -45.34 53.93
CA ALA A 13 -25.76 -44.71 52.66
C ALA A 13 -27.00 -44.22 51.95
N ALA A 14 -27.16 -42.92 51.82
CA ALA A 14 -28.00 -42.31 50.77
C ALA A 14 -27.08 -41.90 49.63
N GLY A 15 -27.10 -42.68 48.55
CA GLY A 15 -26.43 -42.37 47.32
C GLY A 15 -26.96 -41.05 46.73
N SER A 16 -26.10 -40.07 46.62
CA SER A 16 -26.31 -38.96 45.70
C SER A 16 -25.69 -39.37 44.37
N ASP A 17 -26.51 -39.89 43.47
CA ASP A 17 -26.16 -39.98 42.05
C ASP A 17 -25.83 -38.55 41.57
N ALA A 18 -24.56 -38.22 41.63
CA ALA A 18 -24.03 -37.07 40.88
C ALA A 18 -24.12 -37.43 39.40
N GLU A 19 -25.25 -37.04 38.80
CA GLU A 19 -25.47 -37.03 37.37
C GLU A 19 -24.26 -36.33 36.72
N VAL A 20 -23.35 -37.12 36.17
CA VAL A 20 -22.25 -36.64 35.33
C VAL A 20 -22.96 -36.05 34.08
N ARG A 21 -23.23 -34.77 34.13
CA ARG A 21 -23.70 -34.04 32.94
C ARG A 21 -22.63 -34.25 31.88
N PRO A 22 -23.01 -34.83 30.70
CA PRO A 22 -22.11 -34.92 29.58
C PRO A 22 -21.59 -33.50 29.25
N PRO A 23 -20.31 -33.35 28.83
CA PRO A 23 -19.78 -32.05 28.47
C PRO A 23 -20.71 -31.44 27.46
N ALA A 24 -21.21 -30.24 27.77
CA ALA A 24 -22.08 -29.48 26.88
C ALA A 24 -21.44 -29.50 25.51
N LEU A 25 -22.12 -30.10 24.53
CA LEU A 25 -21.76 -30.07 23.13
C LEU A 25 -21.48 -28.62 22.79
N ALA A 26 -20.18 -28.27 22.65
CA ALA A 26 -19.76 -26.96 22.24
C ALA A 26 -20.46 -26.72 20.92
N MET A 27 -21.49 -25.90 20.93
CA MET A 27 -22.20 -25.46 19.73
C MET A 27 -21.13 -24.94 18.78
N LYS A 28 -20.81 -25.72 17.73
CA LYS A 28 -19.87 -25.32 16.69
C LYS A 28 -20.31 -23.94 16.22
N SER A 29 -19.51 -22.94 16.50
CA SER A 29 -19.84 -21.57 16.09
C SER A 29 -20.11 -21.62 14.59
N LYS A 30 -21.24 -21.05 14.13
CA LYS A 30 -21.57 -20.97 12.70
C LYS A 30 -20.51 -20.22 11.92
N LEU A 31 -19.62 -19.51 12.61
CA LEU A 31 -18.50 -18.76 12.05
C LEU A 31 -17.26 -19.65 12.01
N SER A 32 -17.04 -20.32 10.89
CA SER A 32 -15.90 -21.21 10.67
C SER A 32 -14.81 -20.55 9.81
N PHE A 33 -13.58 -21.06 9.93
CA PHE A 33 -12.50 -20.67 9.02
C PHE A 33 -12.86 -20.92 7.55
N GLY A 34 -13.52 -22.05 7.25
CA GLY A 34 -13.98 -22.36 5.89
C GLY A 34 -14.95 -21.31 5.35
N LEU A 35 -15.90 -20.83 6.17
CA LEU A 35 -16.80 -19.75 5.74
C LEU A 35 -16.02 -18.46 5.43
N LEU A 36 -15.07 -18.07 6.27
CA LEU A 36 -14.23 -16.91 6.00
C LEU A 36 -13.49 -17.05 4.67
N VAL A 37 -12.86 -18.20 4.42
CA VAL A 37 -12.14 -18.46 3.16
C VAL A 37 -13.06 -18.31 1.95
N TRP A 38 -14.27 -18.88 2.00
CA TRP A 38 -15.23 -18.75 0.90
C TRP A 38 -15.69 -17.30 0.67
N LEU A 39 -15.92 -16.53 1.74
CA LEU A 39 -16.28 -15.12 1.63
C LEU A 39 -15.11 -14.31 1.02
N LEU A 40 -13.87 -14.58 1.45
CA LEU A 40 -12.69 -13.91 0.90
C LEU A 40 -12.41 -14.30 -0.55
N VAL A 41 -12.60 -15.57 -0.93
CA VAL A 41 -12.51 -16.03 -2.32
C VAL A 41 -13.56 -15.34 -3.18
N GLY A 42 -14.82 -15.31 -2.74
CA GLY A 42 -15.91 -14.62 -3.46
C GLY A 42 -15.63 -13.13 -3.64
N LEU A 43 -15.15 -12.44 -2.59
CA LEU A 43 -14.81 -11.03 -2.66
C LEU A 43 -13.60 -10.78 -3.59
N THR A 44 -12.58 -11.65 -3.56
CA THR A 44 -11.42 -11.55 -4.45
C THR A 44 -11.84 -11.78 -5.91
N ALA A 45 -12.68 -12.78 -6.17
CA ALA A 45 -13.22 -13.02 -7.51
C ALA A 45 -14.04 -11.82 -8.01
N LEU A 46 -14.88 -11.22 -7.15
CA LEU A 46 -15.63 -10.00 -7.46
C LEU A 46 -14.69 -8.82 -7.82
N ARG A 47 -13.60 -8.65 -7.07
CA ARG A 47 -12.59 -7.60 -7.34
C ARG A 47 -11.88 -7.83 -8.66
N LEU A 48 -11.46 -9.07 -8.94
CA LEU A 48 -10.83 -9.42 -10.22
C LEU A 48 -11.80 -9.21 -11.39
N ALA A 49 -13.06 -9.61 -11.25
CA ALA A 49 -14.09 -9.32 -12.25
C ALA A 49 -14.30 -7.81 -12.43
N GLY A 50 -14.28 -7.04 -11.33
CA GLY A 50 -14.33 -5.57 -11.39
C GLY A 50 -13.16 -4.95 -12.14
N LEU A 51 -11.94 -5.46 -11.93
CA LEU A 51 -10.76 -4.99 -12.68
C LEU A 51 -10.87 -5.26 -14.18
N SER A 52 -11.45 -6.41 -14.59
CA SER A 52 -11.64 -6.73 -16.01
C SER A 52 -12.72 -5.86 -16.69
N LEU A 53 -13.63 -5.29 -15.91
CA LEU A 53 -14.70 -4.39 -16.38
C LEU A 53 -14.34 -2.91 -16.23
N SER A 54 -13.20 -2.60 -15.61
CA SER A 54 -12.77 -1.21 -15.36
C SER A 54 -12.45 -0.48 -16.64
N THR A 55 -12.94 0.76 -16.74
CA THR A 55 -12.62 1.70 -17.82
C THR A 55 -11.59 2.75 -17.39
N VAL A 56 -10.97 2.54 -16.23
CA VAL A 56 -10.02 3.47 -15.62
C VAL A 56 -8.61 3.17 -16.11
N ASP A 57 -7.96 4.14 -16.74
CA ASP A 57 -6.56 4.04 -17.16
C ASP A 57 -5.63 3.82 -15.96
N LEU A 58 -4.42 3.33 -16.20
CA LEU A 58 -3.40 3.28 -15.16
C LEU A 58 -3.08 4.69 -14.66
N PHE A 59 -3.08 4.86 -13.34
CA PHE A 59 -2.50 6.04 -12.73
C PHE A 59 -1.00 6.10 -13.06
N TYR A 60 -0.45 7.29 -13.22
CA TYR A 60 0.95 7.43 -13.66
C TYR A 60 1.96 6.66 -12.78
N ASP A 61 1.72 6.54 -11.47
CA ASP A 61 2.57 5.71 -10.60
C ASP A 61 2.44 4.21 -10.95
N GLU A 62 1.25 3.70 -11.29
CA GLU A 62 1.06 2.32 -11.73
C GLU A 62 1.81 2.04 -13.05
N ALA A 63 1.70 2.98 -14.01
CA ALA A 63 2.43 2.93 -15.26
C ALA A 63 3.96 2.98 -15.03
N GLN A 64 4.42 3.78 -14.05
CA GLN A 64 5.82 3.83 -13.66
C GLN A 64 6.30 2.50 -13.05
N TYR A 65 5.50 1.87 -12.18
CA TYR A 65 5.85 0.55 -11.62
C TYR A 65 5.92 -0.52 -12.70
N TRP A 66 5.03 -0.47 -13.69
CA TRP A 66 5.09 -1.33 -14.87
C TRP A 66 6.37 -1.08 -15.68
N ASN A 67 6.76 0.19 -15.88
CA ASN A 67 8.04 0.52 -16.55
C ASN A 67 9.24 -0.04 -15.80
N TRP A 68 9.27 0.05 -14.47
CA TRP A 68 10.33 -0.55 -13.66
C TRP A 68 10.37 -2.07 -13.74
N ALA A 69 9.23 -2.72 -13.96
CA ALA A 69 9.15 -4.15 -14.17
C ALA A 69 9.75 -4.62 -15.49
N GLN A 70 10.01 -3.71 -16.45
CA GLN A 70 10.73 -4.01 -17.69
C GLN A 70 12.24 -4.09 -17.47
N ASP A 71 12.79 -3.29 -16.54
CA ASP A 71 14.22 -3.15 -16.26
C ASP A 71 14.46 -3.42 -14.77
N LEU A 72 14.62 -4.71 -14.39
CA LEU A 72 14.73 -5.12 -13.00
C LEU A 72 16.03 -4.64 -12.37
N ALA A 73 15.90 -3.92 -11.25
CA ALA A 73 17.00 -3.43 -10.45
C ALA A 73 16.76 -3.72 -8.94
N PHE A 74 17.79 -3.51 -8.13
CA PHE A 74 17.68 -3.62 -6.67
C PHE A 74 17.19 -2.35 -5.98
N GLY A 75 16.87 -1.31 -6.74
CA GLY A 75 16.27 -0.06 -6.27
C GLY A 75 15.83 0.80 -7.44
N TYR A 76 14.98 1.79 -7.17
CA TYR A 76 14.49 2.75 -8.14
C TYR A 76 14.46 4.13 -7.53
N TYR A 77 14.33 5.16 -8.37
CA TYR A 77 14.36 6.55 -7.95
C TYR A 77 13.56 6.86 -6.68
N SER A 78 12.30 6.43 -6.62
CA SER A 78 11.39 6.85 -5.55
C SER A 78 10.92 5.73 -4.64
N LYS A 79 11.23 4.45 -4.96
CA LYS A 79 10.70 3.29 -4.23
C LYS A 79 11.69 2.13 -4.20
N PRO A 80 11.62 1.27 -3.15
CA PRO A 80 12.29 -0.03 -3.13
C PRO A 80 11.74 -0.98 -4.22
N PRO A 81 12.45 -2.09 -4.55
CA PRO A 81 12.26 -2.82 -5.81
C PRO A 81 11.13 -3.84 -5.81
N LEU A 82 10.59 -4.28 -4.66
CA LEU A 82 9.76 -5.49 -4.59
C LEU A 82 8.50 -5.40 -5.46
N LEU A 83 7.88 -4.22 -5.55
CA LEU A 83 6.68 -4.07 -6.37
C LEU A 83 6.98 -4.30 -7.86
N ALA A 84 8.09 -3.78 -8.37
CA ALA A 84 8.52 -4.01 -9.75
C ALA A 84 8.78 -5.51 -10.01
N TRP A 85 9.41 -6.22 -9.06
CA TRP A 85 9.63 -7.68 -9.17
C TRP A 85 8.31 -8.47 -9.17
N ILE A 86 7.32 -8.07 -8.35
CA ILE A 86 5.97 -8.68 -8.37
C ILE A 86 5.31 -8.47 -9.72
N LEU A 87 5.36 -7.26 -10.28
CA LEU A 87 4.76 -6.94 -11.57
C LEU A 87 5.46 -7.68 -12.73
N ALA A 88 6.78 -7.79 -12.70
CA ALA A 88 7.51 -8.61 -13.66
C ALA A 88 7.05 -10.07 -13.62
N GLY A 89 6.88 -10.65 -12.42
CA GLY A 89 6.33 -12.00 -12.27
C GLY A 89 4.90 -12.13 -12.79
N THR A 90 4.02 -11.17 -12.49
CA THR A 90 2.61 -11.18 -12.93
C THR A 90 2.51 -11.07 -14.46
N ARG A 91 3.31 -10.22 -15.05
CA ARG A 91 3.41 -10.04 -16.50
C ARG A 91 3.69 -11.35 -17.24
N HIS A 92 4.57 -12.20 -16.72
CA HIS A 92 4.85 -13.52 -17.29
C HIS A 92 3.66 -14.49 -17.22
N ILE A 93 2.71 -14.25 -16.30
CA ILE A 93 1.54 -15.11 -16.08
C ILE A 93 0.37 -14.70 -16.99
N CYS A 94 0.10 -13.41 -17.12
CA CYS A 94 -1.12 -12.91 -17.77
C CYS A 94 -0.91 -11.69 -18.69
N GLY A 95 0.34 -11.31 -18.98
CA GLY A 95 0.68 -10.24 -19.92
C GLY A 95 0.70 -8.83 -19.33
N ASP A 96 0.76 -7.83 -20.21
CA ASP A 96 1.03 -6.41 -19.90
C ASP A 96 -0.23 -5.54 -19.75
N GLY A 97 -1.42 -6.13 -19.73
CA GLY A 97 -2.68 -5.39 -19.62
C GLY A 97 -2.88 -4.73 -18.25
N GLU A 98 -3.76 -3.73 -18.20
CA GLU A 98 -4.13 -3.03 -16.96
C GLU A 98 -4.68 -3.98 -15.89
N PHE A 99 -5.46 -4.97 -16.31
CA PHE A 99 -5.93 -6.05 -15.44
C PHE A 99 -4.77 -6.78 -14.77
N CYS A 100 -3.79 -7.24 -15.56
CA CYS A 100 -2.65 -8.00 -15.06
C CYS A 100 -1.73 -7.16 -14.17
N THR A 101 -1.58 -5.88 -14.49
CA THR A 101 -0.84 -4.93 -13.65
C THR A 101 -1.49 -4.78 -12.27
N ARG A 102 -2.83 -4.78 -12.17
CA ARG A 102 -3.59 -4.58 -10.92
C ARG A 102 -3.95 -5.88 -10.19
N ALA A 103 -4.01 -7.01 -10.87
CA ALA A 103 -4.44 -8.30 -10.32
C ALA A 103 -3.70 -8.76 -9.03
N PRO A 104 -2.41 -8.46 -8.82
CA PRO A 104 -1.74 -8.79 -7.57
C PRO A 104 -2.39 -8.15 -6.34
N ALA A 105 -3.00 -6.96 -6.45
CA ALA A 105 -3.55 -6.24 -5.30
C ALA A 105 -4.68 -7.02 -4.59
N PRO A 106 -5.79 -7.42 -5.23
CA PRO A 106 -6.83 -8.18 -4.55
C PRO A 106 -6.34 -9.54 -4.03
N VAL A 107 -5.39 -10.20 -4.73
CA VAL A 107 -4.82 -11.48 -4.29
C VAL A 107 -3.98 -11.31 -3.02
N MET A 108 -3.14 -10.27 -2.94
CA MET A 108 -2.34 -10.00 -1.76
C MET A 108 -3.20 -9.57 -0.56
N TYR A 109 -4.31 -8.86 -0.77
CA TYR A 109 -5.26 -8.55 0.30
C TYR A 109 -6.06 -9.76 0.78
N PHE A 110 -6.31 -10.76 -0.07
CA PHE A 110 -6.81 -12.05 0.37
C PHE A 110 -5.83 -12.70 1.36
N VAL A 111 -4.54 -12.76 1.02
CA VAL A 111 -3.49 -13.32 1.91
C VAL A 111 -3.37 -12.48 3.18
N THR A 112 -3.38 -11.15 3.09
CA THR A 112 -3.36 -10.24 4.24
C THR A 112 -4.48 -10.55 5.22
N SER A 113 -5.71 -10.75 4.74
CA SER A 113 -6.87 -11.07 5.57
C SER A 113 -6.73 -12.42 6.28
N LEU A 114 -6.13 -13.43 5.63
CA LEU A 114 -5.82 -14.71 6.26
C LEU A 114 -4.72 -14.60 7.32
N LEU A 115 -3.70 -13.80 7.09
CA LEU A 115 -2.63 -13.53 8.08
C LEU A 115 -3.18 -12.78 9.30
N VAL A 116 -4.08 -11.83 9.09
CA VAL A 116 -4.79 -11.12 10.17
C VAL A 116 -5.66 -12.10 10.97
N TYR A 117 -6.43 -12.97 10.29
CA TYR A 117 -7.17 -14.05 10.94
C TYR A 117 -6.26 -14.91 11.82
N ALA A 118 -5.14 -15.39 11.27
CA ALA A 118 -4.19 -16.26 12.00
C ALA A 118 -3.60 -15.55 13.22
N THR A 119 -3.31 -14.27 13.11
CA THR A 119 -2.80 -13.44 14.21
C THR A 119 -3.87 -13.23 15.30
N ALA A 120 -5.08 -12.85 14.91
CA ALA A 120 -6.19 -12.63 15.83
C ALA A 120 -6.60 -13.93 16.55
N ARG A 121 -6.65 -15.06 15.84
CA ARG A 121 -6.90 -16.38 16.41
C ARG A 121 -5.87 -16.75 17.49
N ARG A 122 -4.62 -16.38 17.26
CA ARG A 122 -3.55 -16.63 18.21
C ARG A 122 -3.64 -15.80 19.48
N LEU A 123 -4.06 -14.55 19.34
CA LEU A 123 -4.10 -13.59 20.45
C LEU A 123 -5.40 -13.68 21.25
N TYR A 124 -6.49 -14.10 20.59
CA TYR A 124 -7.85 -14.09 21.12
C TYR A 124 -8.55 -15.44 20.87
N ASP A 125 -9.58 -15.47 20.07
CA ASP A 125 -10.41 -16.63 19.78
C ASP A 125 -10.85 -16.68 18.30
N ASP A 126 -11.47 -17.81 17.90
CA ASP A 126 -11.93 -18.04 16.52
C ASP A 126 -12.98 -17.01 16.05
N ARG A 127 -13.84 -16.53 16.96
CA ARG A 127 -14.87 -15.54 16.65
C ARG A 127 -14.25 -14.18 16.34
N THR A 128 -13.35 -13.73 17.20
CA THR A 128 -12.57 -12.51 16.99
C THR A 128 -11.75 -12.59 15.70
N ALA A 129 -11.12 -13.74 15.45
CA ALA A 129 -10.33 -13.97 14.25
C ALA A 129 -11.16 -13.88 12.97
N PHE A 130 -12.34 -14.50 12.94
CA PHE A 130 -13.26 -14.40 11.81
C PHE A 130 -13.58 -12.95 11.46
N TRP A 131 -13.98 -12.17 12.46
CA TRP A 131 -14.35 -10.77 12.26
C TRP A 131 -13.15 -9.90 11.91
N ALA A 132 -11.97 -10.13 12.48
CA ALA A 132 -10.76 -9.40 12.12
C ALA A 132 -10.38 -9.62 10.65
N GLY A 133 -10.41 -10.87 10.18
CA GLY A 133 -10.13 -11.21 8.78
C GLY A 133 -11.13 -10.58 7.81
N LEU A 134 -12.42 -10.66 8.11
CA LEU A 134 -13.46 -10.08 7.26
C LEU A 134 -13.43 -8.54 7.27
N LEU A 135 -13.23 -7.94 8.46
CA LEU A 135 -13.10 -6.50 8.61
C LEU A 135 -11.90 -5.96 7.83
N THR A 136 -10.77 -6.71 7.81
CA THR A 136 -9.59 -6.35 7.00
C THR A 136 -9.95 -6.28 5.53
N ALA A 137 -10.64 -7.28 5.00
CA ALA A 137 -11.02 -7.33 3.60
C ALA A 137 -11.96 -6.18 3.18
N LEU A 138 -12.81 -5.70 4.10
CA LEU A 138 -13.82 -4.67 3.83
C LEU A 138 -13.51 -3.31 4.48
N THR A 139 -12.31 -3.11 5.04
CA THR A 139 -11.87 -1.77 5.46
C THR A 139 -11.77 -0.84 4.27
N THR A 140 -12.21 0.40 4.42
CA THR A 140 -12.31 1.39 3.34
C THR A 140 -10.99 1.59 2.59
N GLY A 141 -9.87 1.71 3.31
CA GLY A 141 -8.54 1.81 2.71
C GLY A 141 -8.14 0.57 1.90
N VAL A 142 -8.46 -0.64 2.38
CA VAL A 142 -8.21 -1.89 1.64
C VAL A 142 -9.11 -2.01 0.42
N VAL A 143 -10.39 -1.65 0.56
CA VAL A 143 -11.35 -1.63 -0.57
C VAL A 143 -10.87 -0.70 -1.68
N PHE A 144 -10.41 0.50 -1.31
CA PHE A 144 -9.83 1.44 -2.28
C PHE A 144 -8.54 0.90 -2.90
N SER A 145 -7.61 0.42 -2.09
CA SER A 145 -6.27 -0.02 -2.52
C SER A 145 -6.28 -1.35 -3.28
N ALA A 146 -7.33 -2.17 -3.13
CA ALA A 146 -7.45 -3.44 -3.87
C ALA A 146 -7.79 -3.29 -5.36
N ARG A 147 -8.07 -2.07 -5.84
CA ARG A 147 -8.36 -1.75 -7.24
C ARG A 147 -7.21 -1.06 -7.98
N VAL A 148 -6.16 -0.71 -7.27
CA VAL A 148 -4.94 -0.10 -7.81
C VAL A 148 -3.73 -0.85 -7.29
N ILE A 149 -2.62 -0.79 -8.01
CA ILE A 149 -1.38 -1.38 -7.53
C ILE A 149 -0.46 -0.30 -6.96
N ALA A 150 -0.05 -0.48 -5.71
CA ALA A 150 0.82 0.43 -5.00
C ALA A 150 1.74 -0.32 -4.03
N THR A 151 2.81 0.31 -3.60
CA THR A 151 3.77 -0.26 -2.64
C THR A 151 3.15 -0.60 -1.28
N ASP A 152 2.00 0.00 -0.95
CA ASP A 152 1.24 -0.33 0.27
C ASP A 152 0.66 -1.75 0.24
N VAL A 153 0.35 -2.29 -0.94
CA VAL A 153 -0.24 -3.63 -1.09
C VAL A 153 0.69 -4.72 -0.54
N PRO A 154 1.93 -4.89 -1.06
CA PRO A 154 2.88 -5.84 -0.49
C PRO A 154 3.32 -5.45 0.92
N LEU A 155 3.44 -4.17 1.25
CA LEU A 155 3.78 -3.71 2.60
C LEU A 155 2.81 -4.24 3.65
N LEU A 156 1.49 -4.10 3.45
CA LEU A 156 0.47 -4.55 4.40
C LEU A 156 0.44 -6.07 4.54
N MET A 157 0.70 -6.81 3.46
CA MET A 157 0.83 -8.26 3.51
C MET A 157 2.02 -8.69 4.35
N PHE A 158 3.21 -8.12 4.11
CA PHE A 158 4.42 -8.47 4.87
C PHE A 158 4.38 -7.92 6.30
N TRP A 159 3.74 -6.79 6.55
CA TRP A 159 3.45 -6.31 7.90
C TRP A 159 2.59 -7.32 8.67
N SER A 160 1.55 -7.87 8.04
CA SER A 160 0.68 -8.88 8.65
C SER A 160 1.44 -10.19 8.94
N LEU A 161 2.33 -10.60 8.03
CA LEU A 161 3.20 -11.76 8.21
C LEU A 161 4.20 -11.53 9.36
N ALA A 162 4.81 -10.35 9.42
CA ALA A 162 5.70 -9.97 10.51
C ALA A 162 4.99 -9.96 11.85
N LEU A 163 3.74 -9.45 11.90
CA LEU A 163 2.94 -9.41 13.13
C LEU A 163 2.57 -10.84 13.59
N LEU A 164 2.23 -11.73 12.66
CA LEU A 164 2.02 -13.15 12.97
C LEU A 164 3.30 -13.79 13.53
N ALA A 165 4.43 -13.62 12.86
CA ALA A 165 5.72 -14.16 13.33
C ALA A 165 6.10 -13.59 14.71
N TYR A 166 5.91 -12.29 14.91
CA TYR A 166 6.17 -11.64 16.19
C TYR A 166 5.29 -12.19 17.32
N THR A 167 3.98 -12.38 17.09
CA THR A 167 3.08 -12.97 18.09
C THR A 167 3.43 -14.42 18.43
N ARG A 168 4.03 -15.17 17.49
CA ARG A 168 4.59 -16.51 17.75
C ARG A 168 5.84 -16.43 18.63
N LEU A 169 6.71 -15.46 18.39
CA LEU A 169 7.90 -15.22 19.22
C LEU A 169 7.53 -14.83 20.65
N LEU A 170 6.46 -14.07 20.87
CA LEU A 170 5.96 -13.75 22.22
C LEU A 170 5.61 -14.99 23.07
N SER A 171 5.29 -16.11 22.43
CA SER A 171 4.98 -17.37 23.14
C SER A 171 6.19 -18.29 23.25
N ALA A 172 7.04 -18.33 22.22
CA ALA A 172 8.26 -19.13 22.20
C ALA A 172 9.25 -18.50 21.19
N ALA A 173 10.39 -18.04 21.69
CA ALA A 173 11.44 -17.42 20.89
C ALA A 173 12.23 -18.48 20.08
N ARG A 174 11.55 -19.18 19.16
CA ARG A 174 12.14 -20.23 18.32
C ARG A 174 12.82 -19.61 17.09
N PRO A 175 13.98 -20.15 16.65
CA PRO A 175 14.72 -19.64 15.47
C PRO A 175 13.87 -19.53 14.21
N GLY A 176 13.00 -20.51 13.92
CA GLY A 176 12.14 -20.49 12.72
C GLY A 176 11.17 -19.30 12.67
N TRP A 177 10.65 -18.84 13.81
CA TRP A 177 9.84 -17.62 13.86
C TRP A 177 10.69 -16.37 13.71
N GLY A 178 11.95 -16.39 14.19
CA GLY A 178 12.92 -15.34 13.94
C GLY A 178 13.24 -15.21 12.44
N LEU A 179 13.49 -16.34 11.75
CA LEU A 179 13.68 -16.39 10.31
C LEU A 179 12.48 -15.80 9.56
N LEU A 180 11.25 -16.24 9.90
CA LEU A 180 10.03 -15.73 9.26
C LEU A 180 9.84 -14.24 9.51
N LEU A 181 10.11 -13.75 10.72
CA LEU A 181 10.07 -12.32 11.04
C LEU A 181 11.08 -11.55 10.19
N GLY A 182 12.31 -12.06 10.05
CA GLY A 182 13.35 -11.43 9.24
C GLY A 182 13.00 -11.37 7.76
N VAL A 183 12.44 -12.45 7.20
CA VAL A 183 11.92 -12.46 5.82
C VAL A 183 10.80 -11.44 5.64
N ALA A 184 9.84 -11.40 6.56
CA ALA A 184 8.73 -10.47 6.49
C ALA A 184 9.17 -9.00 6.61
N LEU A 185 10.11 -8.70 7.52
CA LEU A 185 10.68 -7.36 7.66
C LEU A 185 11.49 -6.96 6.42
N GLY A 186 12.34 -7.85 5.90
CA GLY A 186 13.16 -7.61 4.73
C GLY A 186 12.32 -7.32 3.48
N LEU A 187 11.37 -8.21 3.16
CA LEU A 187 10.46 -8.02 2.02
C LEU A 187 9.53 -6.82 2.22
N GLY A 188 9.12 -6.55 3.46
CA GLY A 188 8.36 -5.35 3.79
C GLY A 188 9.16 -4.06 3.54
N LEU A 189 10.45 -3.99 3.91
CA LEU A 189 11.34 -2.86 3.62
C LEU A 189 11.59 -2.73 2.11
N LEU A 190 11.74 -3.83 1.39
CA LEU A 190 11.84 -3.84 -0.07
C LEU A 190 10.52 -3.46 -0.77
N SER A 191 9.39 -3.47 -0.06
CA SER A 191 8.11 -2.92 -0.53
C SER A 191 8.03 -1.41 -0.33
N LYS A 192 8.27 -0.97 0.91
CA LYS A 192 8.20 0.44 1.32
C LYS A 192 8.96 0.65 2.63
N PHE A 193 9.76 1.69 2.73
CA PHE A 193 10.55 1.98 3.94
C PHE A 193 9.70 2.21 5.19
N ALA A 194 8.40 2.48 5.04
CA ALA A 194 7.45 2.56 6.17
C ALA A 194 7.40 1.27 7.03
N MET A 195 7.92 0.14 6.54
CA MET A 195 8.11 -1.07 7.35
C MET A 195 8.98 -0.84 8.59
N ILE A 196 9.83 0.20 8.61
CA ILE A 196 10.65 0.56 9.77
C ILE A 196 9.79 0.84 11.02
N TYR A 197 8.55 1.32 10.85
CA TYR A 197 7.63 1.52 11.98
C TYR A 197 7.33 0.24 12.73
N PHE A 198 7.53 -0.94 12.11
CA PHE A 198 7.35 -2.23 12.79
C PHE A 198 8.36 -2.39 13.93
N LEU A 199 9.61 -2.05 13.71
CA LEU A 199 10.65 -2.10 14.76
C LEU A 199 10.33 -1.13 15.89
N ALA A 200 9.87 0.07 15.58
CA ALA A 200 9.43 1.03 16.59
C ALA A 200 8.21 0.51 17.38
N GLY A 201 7.26 -0.16 16.70
CA GLY A 201 6.13 -0.86 17.35
C GLY A 201 6.59 -1.98 18.29
N MET A 202 7.60 -2.77 17.89
CA MET A 202 8.21 -3.78 18.76
C MET A 202 8.85 -3.15 20.01
N LEU A 203 9.59 -2.05 19.85
CA LEU A 203 10.20 -1.31 20.97
C LEU A 203 9.13 -0.76 21.92
N LEU A 204 8.08 -0.13 21.39
CA LEU A 204 6.97 0.38 22.20
C LEU A 204 6.22 -0.75 22.90
N SER A 205 6.02 -1.90 22.24
CA SER A 205 5.39 -3.07 22.86
C SER A 205 6.22 -3.63 24.02
N ALA A 206 7.54 -3.48 24.00
CA ALA A 206 8.42 -3.91 25.09
C ALA A 206 8.25 -3.06 26.38
N ILE A 207 7.71 -1.85 26.27
CA ILE A 207 7.36 -1.04 27.44
C ILE A 207 6.20 -1.68 28.20
N VAL A 208 5.20 -2.18 27.47
CA VAL A 208 3.94 -2.70 28.05
C VAL A 208 3.90 -4.22 28.25
N SER A 209 4.88 -4.96 27.71
CA SER A 209 4.93 -6.44 27.78
C SER A 209 6.31 -6.95 28.16
N ARG A 210 6.37 -7.78 29.21
CA ARG A 210 7.59 -8.49 29.59
C ARG A 210 8.02 -9.49 28.49
N ARG A 211 7.04 -10.16 27.85
CA ARG A 211 7.31 -11.12 26.78
C ARG A 211 7.99 -10.43 25.60
N ALA A 212 7.55 -9.23 25.25
CA ALA A 212 8.18 -8.42 24.20
C ALA A 212 9.64 -8.08 24.51
N ARG A 213 9.97 -7.75 25.77
CA ARG A 213 11.37 -7.54 26.20
C ARG A 213 12.24 -8.80 26.06
N ILE A 214 11.67 -9.98 26.36
CA ILE A 214 12.38 -11.26 26.19
C ILE A 214 12.66 -11.52 24.70
N VAL A 215 11.68 -11.25 23.81
CA VAL A 215 11.87 -11.41 22.37
C VAL A 215 13.01 -10.54 21.86
N LEU A 216 13.04 -9.25 22.22
CA LEU A 216 14.09 -8.32 21.78
C LEU A 216 15.52 -8.74 22.23
N ARG A 217 15.63 -9.53 23.29
CA ARG A 217 16.90 -10.04 23.81
C ARG A 217 17.22 -11.46 23.36
N SER A 218 16.36 -12.07 22.54
CA SER A 218 16.51 -13.47 22.12
C SER A 218 17.40 -13.63 20.89
N GLY A 219 18.06 -14.80 20.76
CA GLY A 219 18.76 -15.18 19.54
C GLY A 219 17.85 -15.22 18.30
N ALA A 220 16.55 -15.52 18.49
CA ALA A 220 15.58 -15.46 17.39
C ALA A 220 15.39 -14.05 16.81
N PHE A 221 15.47 -13.01 17.63
CA PHE A 221 15.45 -11.63 17.15
C PHE A 221 16.74 -11.25 16.41
N LEU A 222 17.90 -11.73 16.87
CA LEU A 222 19.16 -11.54 16.14
C LEU A 222 19.13 -12.20 14.76
N ILE A 223 18.54 -13.41 14.66
CA ILE A 223 18.29 -14.07 13.37
C ILE A 223 17.39 -13.21 12.50
N ALA A 224 16.31 -12.64 13.06
CA ALA A 224 15.42 -11.76 12.31
C ALA A 224 16.17 -10.54 11.77
N LEU A 225 16.99 -9.89 12.58
CA LEU A 225 17.80 -8.74 12.12
C LEU A 225 18.81 -9.15 11.04
N ALA A 226 19.51 -10.26 11.22
CA ALA A 226 20.48 -10.75 10.24
C ALA A 226 19.83 -11.05 8.88
N VAL A 227 18.69 -11.75 8.89
CA VAL A 227 17.94 -12.06 7.66
C VAL A 227 17.38 -10.80 7.01
N THR A 228 16.84 -9.87 7.80
CA THR A 228 16.38 -8.58 7.27
C THR A 228 17.51 -7.83 6.58
N THR A 229 18.66 -7.71 7.24
CA THR A 229 19.85 -7.05 6.68
C THR A 229 20.31 -7.73 5.40
N LEU A 230 20.40 -9.05 5.38
CA LEU A 230 20.82 -9.82 4.19
C LEU A 230 19.89 -9.56 2.99
N LEU A 231 18.58 -9.52 3.20
CA LEU A 231 17.61 -9.27 2.14
C LEU A 231 17.65 -7.82 1.64
N VAL A 232 17.87 -6.86 2.52
CA VAL A 232 17.88 -5.44 2.17
C VAL A 232 19.25 -4.99 1.65
N LEU A 233 20.32 -5.71 1.94
CA LEU A 233 21.68 -5.35 1.57
C LEU A 233 21.86 -5.02 0.08
N PRO A 234 21.33 -5.80 -0.90
CA PRO A 234 21.44 -5.43 -2.31
C PRO A 234 20.82 -4.07 -2.63
N ASN A 235 19.68 -3.74 -1.99
CA ASN A 235 19.04 -2.43 -2.16
C ASN A 235 19.87 -1.30 -1.52
N LEU A 236 20.50 -1.54 -0.37
CA LEU A 236 21.39 -0.55 0.26
C LEU A 236 22.64 -0.30 -0.61
N VAL A 237 23.24 -1.36 -1.17
CA VAL A 237 24.37 -1.24 -2.09
C VAL A 237 23.96 -0.48 -3.34
N TRP A 238 22.79 -0.82 -3.92
CA TRP A 238 22.26 -0.09 -5.08
C TRP A 238 22.09 1.41 -4.76
N ASN A 239 21.47 1.76 -3.63
CA ASN A 239 21.31 3.15 -3.21
C ASN A 239 22.67 3.85 -3.04
N ALA A 240 23.67 3.20 -2.43
CA ALA A 240 25.00 3.76 -2.25
C ALA A 240 25.71 4.06 -3.58
N THR A 241 25.55 3.18 -4.58
CA THR A 241 26.12 3.38 -5.93
C THR A 241 25.33 4.39 -6.78
N HIS A 242 24.08 4.68 -6.42
CA HIS A 242 23.20 5.66 -7.09
C HIS A 242 22.95 6.91 -6.24
N ARG A 243 23.96 7.36 -5.46
CA ARG A 243 23.94 8.61 -4.67
C ARG A 243 22.76 8.70 -3.70
N PHE A 244 22.28 7.56 -3.18
CA PHE A 244 21.12 7.46 -2.27
C PHE A 244 19.84 8.11 -2.82
N VAL A 245 19.64 8.06 -4.11
CA VAL A 245 18.55 8.75 -4.80
C VAL A 245 17.15 8.43 -4.25
N THR A 246 16.89 7.17 -3.82
CA THR A 246 15.60 6.81 -3.21
C THR A 246 15.41 7.46 -1.84
N LEU A 247 16.47 7.59 -1.07
CA LEU A 247 16.45 8.22 0.25
C LEU A 247 16.37 9.73 0.13
N SER A 248 17.14 10.35 -0.80
CA SER A 248 17.06 11.79 -1.04
C SER A 248 15.67 12.19 -1.51
N HIS A 249 15.07 11.48 -2.49
CA HIS A 249 13.68 11.75 -2.89
C HIS A 249 12.70 11.66 -1.72
N THR A 250 12.90 10.69 -0.81
CA THR A 250 12.05 10.57 0.38
C THR A 250 12.30 11.72 1.36
N SER A 251 13.56 12.16 1.52
CA SER A 251 13.90 13.32 2.35
C SER A 251 13.38 14.62 1.75
N ASP A 252 13.44 14.79 0.44
CA ASP A 252 12.95 15.99 -0.25
C ASP A 252 11.44 16.15 -0.13
N LEU A 253 10.71 15.04 -0.17
CA LEU A 253 9.26 15.04 0.14
C LEU A 253 8.94 15.48 1.59
N ILE A 254 9.90 15.32 2.51
CA ILE A 254 9.75 15.66 3.93
C ILE A 254 10.37 17.01 4.23
N LEU A 255 11.56 17.30 3.69
CA LEU A 255 12.38 18.45 4.03
C LEU A 255 12.32 19.57 2.98
N GLY A 256 11.84 19.30 1.77
CA GLY A 256 11.76 20.26 0.67
C GLY A 256 10.67 21.34 0.86
N GLU A 257 9.75 21.15 1.81
CA GLU A 257 8.80 22.18 2.22
C GLU A 257 9.35 23.02 3.37
N GLU A 258 8.98 24.30 3.42
CA GLU A 258 9.27 25.14 4.60
C GLU A 258 8.66 24.50 5.86
N PHE A 259 9.49 24.29 6.88
CA PHE A 259 9.07 23.80 8.20
C PHE A 259 8.16 24.83 8.85
N LYS A 260 6.85 24.70 8.63
CA LYS A 260 5.86 25.58 9.23
C LYS A 260 4.85 24.74 10.00
N VAL A 261 4.81 24.95 11.33
CA VAL A 261 3.80 24.27 12.18
C VAL A 261 2.41 24.68 11.74
N SER A 262 1.58 23.68 11.40
CA SER A 262 0.21 23.88 10.93
C SER A 262 -0.75 22.91 11.61
N ILE A 263 -1.62 23.42 12.46
CA ILE A 263 -2.72 22.66 13.07
C ILE A 263 -3.70 22.19 11.98
N GLY A 264 -3.86 22.95 10.91
CA GLY A 264 -4.73 22.57 9.78
C GLY A 264 -4.27 21.29 9.09
N ARG A 265 -2.97 21.18 8.74
CA ARG A 265 -2.39 19.95 8.14
C ARG A 265 -2.51 18.75 9.10
N PHE A 266 -2.24 18.96 10.38
CA PHE A 266 -2.43 17.93 11.41
C PHE A 266 -3.89 17.43 11.45
N ALA A 267 -4.86 18.36 11.51
CA ALA A 267 -6.28 18.02 11.55
C ALA A 267 -6.75 17.33 10.26
N GLU A 268 -6.28 17.78 9.09
CA GLU A 268 -6.53 17.15 7.79
C GLU A 268 -6.02 15.71 7.77
N PHE A 269 -4.78 15.48 8.21
CA PHE A 269 -4.23 14.13 8.29
C PHE A 269 -5.05 13.24 9.23
N VAL A 270 -5.32 13.68 10.46
CA VAL A 270 -6.11 12.91 11.44
C VAL A 270 -7.53 12.67 10.92
N GLY A 271 -8.15 13.68 10.34
CA GLY A 271 -9.49 13.56 9.74
C GLY A 271 -9.52 12.55 8.58
N SER A 272 -8.50 12.54 7.73
CA SER A 272 -8.38 11.59 6.62
C SER A 272 -8.29 10.13 7.07
N GLN A 273 -7.82 9.87 8.30
CA GLN A 273 -7.74 8.50 8.83
C GLN A 273 -9.12 7.86 9.05
N PHE A 274 -10.19 8.66 9.24
CA PHE A 274 -11.56 8.13 9.24
C PHE A 274 -11.95 7.55 7.86
N GLY A 275 -11.40 8.08 6.78
CA GLY A 275 -11.54 7.52 5.44
C GLY A 275 -10.69 6.26 5.22
N VAL A 276 -9.44 6.27 5.70
CA VAL A 276 -8.49 5.15 5.51
C VAL A 276 -8.88 3.92 6.34
N PHE A 277 -9.12 4.09 7.64
CA PHE A 277 -9.45 2.97 8.54
C PHE A 277 -10.95 2.68 8.62
N GLY A 278 -11.77 3.61 8.16
CA GLY A 278 -13.21 3.63 8.42
C GLY A 278 -13.56 4.27 9.77
N PRO A 279 -14.74 4.91 9.87
CA PRO A 279 -15.08 5.75 11.03
C PRO A 279 -15.14 4.96 12.34
N VAL A 280 -15.71 3.77 12.33
CA VAL A 280 -15.84 2.93 13.53
C VAL A 280 -14.48 2.41 13.98
N VAL A 281 -13.68 1.90 13.06
CA VAL A 281 -12.36 1.33 13.36
C VAL A 281 -11.48 2.39 13.99
N PHE A 282 -11.37 3.56 13.35
CA PHE A 282 -10.51 4.64 13.84
C PHE A 282 -10.98 5.18 15.18
N ALA A 283 -12.29 5.35 15.40
CA ALA A 283 -12.84 5.77 16.69
C ALA A 283 -12.53 4.76 17.81
N VAL A 284 -12.66 3.45 17.54
CA VAL A 284 -12.30 2.39 18.52
C VAL A 284 -10.80 2.42 18.82
N MET A 285 -9.95 2.61 17.82
CA MET A 285 -8.50 2.69 17.97
C MET A 285 -8.11 3.90 18.85
N ILE A 286 -8.69 5.08 18.61
CA ILE A 286 -8.49 6.27 19.45
C ILE A 286 -8.93 5.97 20.88
N ALA A 287 -10.14 5.45 21.08
CA ALA A 287 -10.66 5.14 22.41
C ALA A 287 -9.79 4.12 23.17
N ALA A 288 -9.24 3.11 22.46
CA ALA A 288 -8.32 2.13 23.06
C ALA A 288 -6.99 2.78 23.49
N THR A 289 -6.48 3.73 22.72
CA THR A 289 -5.23 4.45 23.05
C THR A 289 -5.38 5.23 24.35
N PHE A 290 -6.49 5.94 24.55
CA PHE A 290 -6.76 6.66 25.80
C PHE A 290 -6.99 5.72 27.00
N ARG A 291 -7.35 4.46 26.75
CA ARG A 291 -7.54 3.44 27.78
C ARG A 291 -6.31 2.56 28.04
N LEU A 292 -5.15 2.88 27.48
CA LEU A 292 -3.94 2.03 27.54
C LEU A 292 -3.53 1.66 28.98
N ARG A 293 -3.75 2.54 29.94
CA ARG A 293 -3.48 2.32 31.37
C ARG A 293 -4.63 1.64 32.14
N SER A 294 -5.77 1.42 31.49
CA SER A 294 -6.93 0.79 32.11
C SER A 294 -6.74 -0.73 32.24
N ASP A 295 -7.20 -1.30 33.35
CA ASP A 295 -7.24 -2.77 33.56
C ASP A 295 -8.22 -3.48 32.60
N ARG A 296 -9.00 -2.74 31.84
CA ARG A 296 -9.91 -3.27 30.81
C ARG A 296 -9.17 -3.79 29.57
N LEU A 297 -7.92 -3.37 29.34
CA LEU A 297 -7.09 -3.84 28.22
C LEU A 297 -6.18 -4.97 28.66
N THR A 298 -6.24 -6.08 27.93
CA THR A 298 -5.34 -7.23 28.09
C THR A 298 -3.93 -6.93 27.56
N GLU A 299 -2.94 -7.77 27.85
CA GLU A 299 -1.59 -7.64 27.31
C GLU A 299 -1.59 -7.67 25.76
N PRO A 300 -2.31 -8.58 25.07
CA PRO A 300 -2.46 -8.53 23.61
C PRO A 300 -3.04 -7.20 23.11
N ASP A 301 -4.06 -6.64 23.78
CA ASP A 301 -4.65 -5.36 23.38
C ASP A 301 -3.60 -4.24 23.43
N ARG A 302 -2.81 -4.17 24.52
CA ARG A 302 -1.75 -3.15 24.68
C ARG A 302 -0.66 -3.29 23.64
N ILE A 303 -0.30 -4.52 23.25
CA ILE A 303 0.63 -4.76 22.15
C ILE A 303 0.04 -4.24 20.82
N MET A 304 -1.23 -4.53 20.52
CA MET A 304 -1.88 -4.04 19.30
C MET A 304 -1.96 -2.51 19.28
N VAL A 305 -2.23 -1.88 20.43
CA VAL A 305 -2.16 -0.40 20.56
C VAL A 305 -0.77 0.11 20.23
N ALA A 306 0.30 -0.54 20.70
CA ALA A 306 1.67 -0.11 20.40
C ALA A 306 1.96 -0.09 18.89
N PHE A 307 1.56 -1.14 18.16
CA PHE A 307 1.72 -1.20 16.71
C PHE A 307 0.82 -0.25 15.93
N PHE A 308 -0.31 0.15 16.50
CA PHE A 308 -1.18 1.17 15.91
C PHE A 308 -0.67 2.59 16.16
N VAL A 309 -0.35 2.90 17.41
CA VAL A 309 -0.01 4.28 17.83
C VAL A 309 1.29 4.73 17.17
N THR A 310 2.27 3.84 17.03
CA THR A 310 3.59 4.17 16.47
C THR A 310 3.50 4.87 15.11
N PRO A 311 2.92 4.27 14.04
CA PRO A 311 2.87 4.95 12.73
C PRO A 311 1.91 6.12 12.72
N VAL A 312 0.77 6.06 13.44
CA VAL A 312 -0.22 7.15 13.42
C VAL A 312 0.33 8.40 14.10
N VAL A 313 0.92 8.26 15.29
CA VAL A 313 1.47 9.41 16.02
C VAL A 313 2.67 9.99 15.29
N PHE A 314 3.58 9.14 14.79
CA PHE A 314 4.74 9.62 14.04
C PHE A 314 4.32 10.44 12.81
N VAL A 315 3.40 9.91 11.98
CA VAL A 315 2.96 10.61 10.78
C VAL A 315 2.08 11.82 11.12
N ALA A 316 1.26 11.79 12.18
CA ALA A 316 0.48 12.94 12.63
C ALA A 316 1.38 14.10 13.08
N LEU A 317 2.46 13.80 13.82
CA LEU A 317 3.46 14.80 14.19
C LEU A 317 4.20 15.33 12.96
N LEU A 318 4.56 14.47 12.02
CA LEU A 318 5.15 14.88 10.75
C LEU A 318 4.18 15.76 9.95
N ALA A 319 2.89 15.42 9.91
CA ALA A 319 1.84 16.19 9.22
C ALA A 319 1.64 17.59 9.83
N SER A 320 2.07 17.82 11.06
CA SER A 320 2.02 19.16 11.66
C SER A 320 3.07 20.12 11.08
N VAL A 321 4.10 19.61 10.40
CA VAL A 321 5.21 20.43 9.87
C VAL A 321 5.35 20.35 8.36
N VAL A 322 4.96 19.22 7.73
CA VAL A 322 4.99 19.01 6.27
C VAL A 322 3.67 18.41 5.78
N HIS A 323 3.43 18.41 4.47
CA HIS A 323 2.26 17.74 3.90
C HIS A 323 2.42 16.22 3.94
N ALA A 324 1.61 15.51 4.73
CA ALA A 324 1.63 14.06 4.83
C ALA A 324 0.40 13.43 4.14
N TYR A 325 0.65 12.45 3.28
CA TYR A 325 -0.45 11.73 2.62
C TYR A 325 -1.16 10.77 3.58
N ALA A 326 -2.47 10.64 3.41
CA ALA A 326 -3.32 9.83 4.28
C ALA A 326 -2.87 8.36 4.43
N ASN A 327 -2.28 7.77 3.39
CA ASN A 327 -1.81 6.38 3.40
C ASN A 327 -0.45 6.16 4.07
N TRP A 328 0.24 7.20 4.53
CA TRP A 328 1.56 7.03 5.17
C TRP A 328 1.49 6.24 6.47
N ALA A 329 0.35 6.29 7.18
CA ALA A 329 0.10 5.50 8.38
C ALA A 329 -0.71 4.21 8.13
N SER A 330 -0.90 3.78 6.88
CA SER A 330 -1.76 2.65 6.50
C SER A 330 -1.45 1.34 7.22
N VAL A 331 -0.18 1.09 7.58
CA VAL A 331 0.27 -0.10 8.32
C VAL A 331 -0.39 -0.24 9.71
N ALA A 332 -0.82 0.87 10.31
CA ALA A 332 -1.56 0.88 11.56
C ALA A 332 -2.91 0.12 11.47
N ALA A 333 -3.47 0.02 10.26
CA ALA A 333 -4.73 -0.69 10.03
C ALA A 333 -4.68 -2.13 10.53
N ILE A 334 -3.58 -2.83 10.31
CA ILE A 334 -3.49 -4.28 10.61
C ILE A 334 -3.72 -4.56 12.10
N SER A 335 -2.97 -3.90 12.99
CA SER A 335 -3.14 -4.04 14.44
C SER A 335 -4.45 -3.42 14.92
N GLY A 336 -4.86 -2.30 14.32
CA GLY A 336 -6.12 -1.63 14.65
C GLY A 336 -7.36 -2.46 14.34
N LEU A 337 -7.39 -3.18 13.22
CA LEU A 337 -8.50 -4.04 12.83
C LEU A 337 -8.61 -5.26 13.75
N ILE A 338 -7.48 -5.87 14.12
CA ILE A 338 -7.44 -6.97 15.09
C ILE A 338 -7.98 -6.50 16.44
N LEU A 339 -7.51 -5.36 16.94
CA LEU A 339 -7.93 -4.78 18.21
C LEU A 339 -9.42 -4.40 18.19
N THR A 340 -9.88 -3.76 17.11
CA THR A 340 -11.30 -3.38 16.96
C THR A 340 -12.20 -4.60 17.00
N ALA A 341 -11.88 -5.66 16.26
CA ALA A 341 -12.63 -6.90 16.31
C ALA A 341 -12.66 -7.50 17.73
N ALA A 342 -11.51 -7.54 18.41
CA ALA A 342 -11.39 -8.07 19.77
C ALA A 342 -12.25 -7.29 20.77
N LEU A 343 -12.18 -5.95 20.73
CA LEU A 343 -12.95 -5.09 21.65
C LEU A 343 -14.44 -5.18 21.38
N LEU A 344 -14.89 -5.07 20.13
CA LEU A 344 -16.32 -5.10 19.78
C LEU A 344 -16.96 -6.46 20.04
N VAL A 345 -16.23 -7.57 19.81
CA VAL A 345 -16.71 -8.92 20.14
C VAL A 345 -16.81 -9.11 21.65
N ARG A 346 -15.78 -8.73 22.41
CA ARG A 346 -15.71 -8.85 23.87
C ARG A 346 -16.78 -7.98 24.57
N GLU A 347 -16.99 -6.76 24.09
CA GLU A 347 -17.99 -5.84 24.62
C GLU A 347 -19.41 -6.10 24.07
N LYS A 348 -19.58 -7.14 23.24
CA LYS A 348 -20.85 -7.49 22.57
C LYS A 348 -21.45 -6.37 21.72
N ARG A 349 -20.61 -5.48 21.19
CA ARG A 349 -21.01 -4.32 20.38
C ARG A 349 -21.05 -4.66 18.88
N MET A 350 -21.72 -5.75 18.53
CA MET A 350 -21.73 -6.30 17.16
C MET A 350 -22.32 -5.32 16.14
N ALA A 351 -23.25 -4.44 16.53
CA ALA A 351 -23.85 -3.45 15.63
C ALA A 351 -22.80 -2.54 14.96
N TRP A 352 -21.78 -2.11 15.71
CA TRP A 352 -20.69 -1.29 15.17
C TRP A 352 -19.82 -2.06 14.19
N LEU A 353 -19.60 -3.34 14.47
CA LEU A 353 -18.85 -4.23 13.57
C LEU A 353 -19.62 -4.43 12.26
N TYR A 354 -20.91 -4.75 12.34
CA TYR A 354 -21.76 -4.86 11.15
C TYR A 354 -21.85 -3.54 10.38
N GLY A 355 -21.97 -2.42 11.08
CA GLY A 355 -21.95 -1.09 10.46
C GLY A 355 -20.66 -0.84 9.65
N SER A 356 -19.48 -1.20 10.20
CA SER A 356 -18.22 -1.11 9.46
C SER A 356 -18.20 -1.98 8.20
N LEU A 357 -18.72 -3.21 8.28
CA LEU A 357 -18.78 -4.11 7.13
C LEU A 357 -19.73 -3.61 6.06
N VAL A 358 -20.89 -3.05 6.46
CA VAL A 358 -21.86 -2.45 5.53
C VAL A 358 -21.25 -1.25 4.80
N ILE A 359 -20.55 -0.36 5.53
CA ILE A 359 -19.83 0.78 4.92
C ILE A 359 -18.79 0.28 3.91
N GLY A 360 -17.97 -0.71 4.29
CA GLY A 360 -16.96 -1.28 3.40
C GLY A 360 -17.55 -1.95 2.16
N LEU A 361 -18.64 -2.72 2.33
CA LEU A 361 -19.33 -3.37 1.20
C LEU A 361 -20.00 -2.33 0.27
N ALA A 362 -20.65 -1.32 0.84
CA ALA A 362 -21.22 -0.22 0.06
C ALA A 362 -20.16 0.51 -0.75
N MET A 363 -19.01 0.82 -0.13
CA MET A 363 -17.88 1.41 -0.84
C MET A 363 -17.32 0.48 -1.92
N GLN A 364 -17.20 -0.83 -1.64
CA GLN A 364 -16.74 -1.82 -2.63
C GLN A 364 -17.64 -1.81 -3.87
N MET A 365 -18.96 -1.83 -3.69
CA MET A 365 -19.93 -1.81 -4.80
C MET A 365 -19.90 -0.47 -5.54
N THR A 366 -19.83 0.66 -4.82
CA THR A 366 -19.73 2.00 -5.42
C THR A 366 -18.49 2.14 -6.30
N LEU A 367 -17.32 1.67 -5.82
CA LEU A 367 -16.09 1.74 -6.60
C LEU A 367 -16.11 0.77 -7.79
N LEU A 368 -16.66 -0.43 -7.64
CA LEU A 368 -16.79 -1.39 -8.73
C LEU A 368 -17.65 -0.83 -9.87
N VAL A 369 -18.82 -0.30 -9.54
CA VAL A 369 -19.70 0.33 -10.55
C VAL A 369 -19.05 1.60 -11.09
N GLY A 370 -18.48 2.43 -10.22
CA GLY A 370 -17.80 3.66 -10.60
C GLY A 370 -16.66 3.43 -11.60
N ASP A 371 -15.82 2.42 -11.38
CA ASP A 371 -14.71 2.06 -12.27
C ASP A 371 -15.21 1.56 -13.63
N ALA A 372 -16.30 0.79 -13.66
CA ALA A 372 -16.89 0.28 -14.90
C ALA A 372 -17.50 1.40 -15.77
N VAL A 373 -17.97 2.49 -15.17
CA VAL A 373 -18.60 3.60 -15.87
C VAL A 373 -17.77 4.90 -15.84
N ALA A 374 -16.53 4.85 -15.34
CA ALA A 374 -15.70 6.04 -15.10
C ALA A 374 -15.57 6.96 -16.30
N ILE A 375 -15.40 6.40 -17.51
CA ILE A 375 -15.29 7.16 -18.77
C ILE A 375 -16.57 7.91 -19.13
N ARG A 376 -17.72 7.54 -18.58
CA ARG A 376 -19.02 8.18 -18.80
C ARG A 376 -19.31 9.32 -17.81
N ILE A 377 -18.52 9.41 -16.72
CA ILE A 377 -18.70 10.44 -15.70
C ILE A 377 -18.18 11.77 -16.24
N PRO A 378 -18.98 12.85 -16.25
CA PRO A 378 -18.55 14.14 -16.76
C PRO A 378 -17.36 14.72 -15.96
N ALA A 379 -16.59 15.63 -16.55
CA ALA A 379 -15.45 16.30 -15.91
C ALA A 379 -15.83 17.05 -14.62
N SER A 380 -17.08 17.53 -14.54
CA SER A 380 -17.68 18.04 -13.30
C SER A 380 -19.05 17.42 -13.10
N PHE A 381 -19.33 16.95 -11.89
CA PHE A 381 -20.60 16.39 -11.50
C PHE A 381 -21.06 17.05 -10.20
N ALA A 382 -22.25 17.63 -10.18
CA ALA A 382 -22.82 18.32 -9.02
C ALA A 382 -21.88 19.38 -8.40
N GLY A 383 -21.15 20.15 -9.22
CA GLY A 383 -20.18 21.16 -8.75
C GLY A 383 -18.84 20.62 -8.27
N MET A 384 -18.67 19.30 -8.21
CA MET A 384 -17.42 18.64 -7.83
C MET A 384 -16.61 18.24 -9.06
N LYS A 385 -15.27 18.29 -8.96
CA LYS A 385 -14.38 17.74 -9.99
C LYS A 385 -14.53 16.23 -10.06
N ASN A 386 -14.48 15.66 -11.27
CA ASN A 386 -14.51 14.21 -11.48
C ASN A 386 -13.47 13.50 -10.58
N PRO A 387 -13.87 12.54 -9.73
CA PRO A 387 -12.95 11.82 -8.87
C PRO A 387 -11.89 11.00 -9.64
N TYR A 388 -12.19 10.66 -10.89
CA TYR A 388 -11.29 9.91 -11.77
C TYR A 388 -10.37 10.81 -12.63
N ARG A 389 -10.37 12.14 -12.44
CA ARG A 389 -9.58 13.08 -13.27
C ARG A 389 -8.07 12.79 -13.32
N ARG A 390 -7.53 12.09 -12.34
CA ARG A 390 -6.10 11.70 -12.30
C ARG A 390 -5.82 10.35 -12.96
N THR A 391 -6.85 9.57 -13.25
CA THR A 391 -6.76 8.19 -13.74
C THR A 391 -7.52 7.99 -15.05
N LEU A 392 -7.95 9.05 -15.70
CA LEU A 392 -8.56 9.01 -17.02
C LEU A 392 -7.81 9.92 -17.98
N GLY A 393 -7.76 9.51 -19.26
CA GLY A 393 -7.19 10.30 -20.35
C GLY A 393 -5.75 9.96 -20.71
N TRP A 394 -5.07 9.12 -19.94
CA TRP A 394 -3.69 8.73 -20.22
C TRP A 394 -3.56 7.91 -21.51
N ARG A 395 -4.49 7.00 -21.76
CA ARG A 395 -4.59 6.24 -23.01
C ARG A 395 -4.83 7.16 -24.21
N ALA A 396 -5.84 8.02 -24.13
CA ALA A 396 -6.17 8.95 -25.21
C ALA A 396 -5.03 9.95 -25.51
N TYR A 397 -4.34 10.41 -24.45
CA TYR A 397 -3.14 11.23 -24.57
C TYR A 397 -2.03 10.50 -25.35
N ALA A 398 -1.71 9.29 -24.97
CA ALA A 398 -0.68 8.51 -25.62
C ALA A 398 -1.06 8.16 -27.08
N GLU A 399 -2.32 7.78 -27.33
CA GLU A 399 -2.82 7.51 -28.69
C GLU A 399 -2.66 8.76 -29.59
N ARG A 400 -3.01 9.96 -29.07
CA ARG A 400 -2.85 11.21 -29.84
C ARG A 400 -1.38 11.54 -30.13
N VAL A 401 -0.48 11.31 -29.16
CA VAL A 401 0.97 11.45 -29.39
C VAL A 401 1.47 10.42 -30.40
N GLY A 402 0.98 9.18 -30.33
CA GLY A 402 1.32 8.11 -31.30
C GLY A 402 0.85 8.42 -32.72
N GLU A 403 -0.33 9.05 -32.90
CA GLU A 403 -0.81 9.53 -34.21
C GLU A 403 0.11 10.60 -34.75
N LEU A 404 0.44 11.61 -33.96
CA LEU A 404 1.35 12.68 -34.32
C LEU A 404 2.74 12.14 -34.71
N ALA A 405 3.25 11.18 -33.95
CA ALA A 405 4.53 10.54 -34.25
C ALA A 405 4.50 9.77 -35.59
N ARG A 406 3.40 9.11 -35.93
CA ARG A 406 3.23 8.43 -37.22
C ARG A 406 3.17 9.40 -38.40
N GLU A 407 2.55 10.58 -38.24
CA GLU A 407 2.47 11.64 -39.25
C GLU A 407 3.85 12.27 -39.50
N ILE A 408 4.65 12.47 -38.44
CA ILE A 408 5.93 13.19 -38.52
C ILE A 408 7.10 12.24 -38.77
N ASN A 409 6.99 10.98 -38.35
CA ASN A 409 8.05 9.99 -38.37
C ASN A 409 9.36 10.46 -37.70
N PRO A 410 9.33 10.89 -36.42
CA PRO A 410 10.52 11.35 -35.72
C PRO A 410 11.42 10.16 -35.37
N ALA A 411 12.71 10.41 -35.16
CA ALA A 411 13.65 9.38 -34.71
C ALA A 411 13.31 8.91 -33.28
N VAL A 412 12.87 9.83 -32.43
CA VAL A 412 12.46 9.56 -31.04
C VAL A 412 11.38 10.57 -30.59
N ILE A 413 10.64 10.18 -29.55
CA ILE A 413 9.77 11.06 -28.78
C ILE A 413 10.51 11.41 -27.49
N ALA A 414 10.67 12.70 -27.19
CA ALA A 414 11.18 13.19 -25.91
C ALA A 414 10.05 13.78 -25.08
N ASN A 415 10.14 13.63 -23.77
CA ASN A 415 9.21 14.25 -22.83
C ASN A 415 9.96 14.62 -21.53
N ASP A 416 9.52 15.68 -20.86
CA ASP A 416 10.14 16.26 -19.68
C ASP A 416 9.35 16.00 -18.39
N ASN A 417 8.24 15.27 -18.45
CA ASN A 417 7.41 14.95 -17.29
C ASN A 417 7.36 13.45 -16.99
N ARG A 418 7.66 13.08 -15.76
CA ARG A 418 7.70 11.69 -15.30
C ARG A 418 6.38 10.92 -15.54
N GLY A 419 5.25 11.56 -15.26
CA GLY A 419 3.93 10.94 -15.42
C GLY A 419 3.61 10.67 -16.88
N ASP A 420 3.89 11.64 -17.75
CA ASP A 420 3.70 11.55 -19.18
C ASP A 420 4.57 10.45 -19.80
N ILE A 421 5.87 10.42 -19.45
CA ILE A 421 6.80 9.38 -19.92
C ILE A 421 6.29 7.99 -19.50
N ALA A 422 5.85 7.83 -18.27
CA ALA A 422 5.34 6.56 -17.78
C ALA A 422 4.10 6.12 -18.57
N ALA A 423 3.17 7.02 -18.84
CA ALA A 423 1.97 6.76 -19.61
C ALA A 423 2.28 6.46 -21.08
N LEU A 424 3.11 7.29 -21.74
CA LEU A 424 3.52 7.08 -23.12
C LEU A 424 4.20 5.72 -23.31
N ARG A 425 5.14 5.34 -22.46
CA ARG A 425 5.83 4.05 -22.55
C ARG A 425 4.89 2.87 -22.31
N TYR A 426 3.88 3.02 -21.45
CA TYR A 426 2.90 1.97 -21.20
C TYR A 426 1.91 1.82 -22.36
N TYR A 427 1.28 2.93 -22.80
CA TYR A 427 0.20 2.87 -23.79
C TYR A 427 0.69 2.77 -25.24
N LEU A 428 1.94 3.14 -25.52
CA LEU A 428 2.57 3.00 -26.84
C LEU A 428 3.55 1.82 -26.93
N ARG A 429 3.57 0.92 -25.92
CA ARG A 429 4.52 -0.21 -25.83
C ARG A 429 4.51 -1.16 -27.04
N ASP A 430 3.37 -1.26 -27.72
CA ASP A 430 3.19 -2.14 -28.88
C ASP A 430 3.56 -1.43 -30.22
N GLN A 431 4.04 -0.19 -30.15
CA GLN A 431 4.48 0.60 -31.31
C GLN A 431 6.03 0.70 -31.31
N PRO A 432 6.67 0.72 -32.49
CA PRO A 432 8.12 0.82 -32.59
C PRO A 432 8.62 2.27 -32.33
N LEU A 433 8.16 2.88 -31.26
CA LEU A 433 8.49 4.24 -30.88
C LEU A 433 9.45 4.25 -29.70
N ARG A 434 10.56 4.98 -29.84
CA ARG A 434 11.50 5.21 -28.74
C ARG A 434 11.07 6.45 -27.94
N ILE A 435 10.76 6.27 -26.69
CA ILE A 435 10.34 7.34 -25.77
C ILE A 435 11.45 7.55 -24.77
N LEU A 436 12.02 8.76 -24.76
CA LEU A 436 13.18 9.16 -23.99
C LEU A 436 12.83 10.30 -23.03
N SER A 437 13.53 10.35 -21.90
CA SER A 437 13.42 11.46 -20.95
C SER A 437 14.36 12.60 -21.37
N TRP A 438 13.85 13.81 -21.43
CA TRP A 438 14.71 14.98 -21.42
C TRP A 438 14.85 15.44 -19.97
N GLY A 439 16.04 15.24 -19.41
CA GLY A 439 16.33 15.44 -18.01
C GLY A 439 15.85 16.78 -17.46
N THR A 440 14.96 16.68 -16.49
CA THR A 440 14.72 17.75 -15.53
C THR A 440 15.26 17.28 -14.18
N THR A 441 15.55 18.18 -13.27
CA THR A 441 16.08 17.84 -11.92
C THR A 441 15.17 16.88 -11.16
N ASP A 442 13.91 16.74 -11.58
CA ASP A 442 12.88 15.97 -10.87
C ASP A 442 12.73 14.51 -11.33
N ASN A 443 13.50 14.03 -12.32
CA ASN A 443 13.24 12.69 -12.88
C ASN A 443 14.49 11.82 -13.13
N PRO A 444 15.32 11.53 -12.11
CA PRO A 444 16.59 10.82 -12.29
C PRO A 444 16.45 9.38 -12.80
N PHE A 445 15.30 8.69 -12.62
CA PHE A 445 15.17 7.31 -13.08
C PHE A 445 15.17 7.20 -14.60
N PHE A 446 14.30 7.96 -15.29
CA PHE A 446 14.25 7.92 -16.74
C PHE A 446 15.48 8.58 -17.37
N ASP A 447 16.03 9.60 -16.73
CA ASP A 447 17.26 10.25 -17.17
C ASP A 447 18.47 9.31 -17.12
N SER A 448 18.52 8.40 -16.16
CA SER A 448 19.63 7.44 -16.03
C SER A 448 19.48 6.21 -16.93
N VAL A 449 18.23 5.78 -17.24
CA VAL A 449 17.97 4.54 -17.98
C VAL A 449 17.60 4.81 -19.44
N HIS A 450 16.83 5.85 -19.71
CA HIS A 450 16.34 6.21 -21.05
C HIS A 450 16.50 7.71 -21.33
N PRO A 451 17.70 8.27 -21.13
CA PRO A 451 17.93 9.70 -21.34
C PRO A 451 17.92 10.06 -22.82
N LEU A 452 17.51 11.29 -23.11
CA LEU A 452 17.80 11.95 -24.37
C LEU A 452 19.30 12.32 -24.35
N THR A 453 20.09 11.75 -25.24
CA THR A 453 21.54 11.97 -25.33
C THR A 453 21.94 12.57 -26.67
N ASP A 454 23.21 13.01 -26.76
CA ASP A 454 23.77 13.56 -28.01
C ASP A 454 23.87 12.53 -29.15
N GLU A 455 23.83 11.25 -28.85
CA GLU A 455 23.89 10.17 -29.84
C GLU A 455 22.55 9.91 -30.53
N VAL A 456 21.46 10.52 -30.05
CA VAL A 456 20.12 10.32 -30.57
C VAL A 456 19.96 11.01 -31.93
N ALA A 457 19.47 10.27 -32.93
CA ALA A 457 19.21 10.80 -34.26
C ALA A 457 18.07 11.85 -34.26
N GLU A 458 18.14 12.78 -35.21
CA GLU A 458 17.11 13.78 -35.46
C GLU A 458 16.18 13.34 -36.61
N PRO A 459 14.97 13.87 -36.68
CA PRO A 459 14.37 14.86 -35.79
C PRO A 459 13.81 14.26 -34.50
N VAL A 460 13.80 15.05 -33.42
CA VAL A 460 13.23 14.70 -32.12
C VAL A 460 11.84 15.35 -31.97
N LEU A 461 10.83 14.55 -31.66
CA LEU A 461 9.50 15.06 -31.30
C LEU A 461 9.45 15.30 -29.79
N LEU A 462 9.54 16.55 -29.34
CA LEU A 462 9.32 16.92 -27.95
C LEU A 462 7.83 17.11 -27.68
N VAL A 463 7.31 16.37 -26.72
CA VAL A 463 5.94 16.49 -26.21
C VAL A 463 6.04 16.98 -24.77
N THR A 464 5.39 18.07 -24.42
CA THR A 464 5.51 18.72 -23.10
C THR A 464 4.25 19.51 -22.76
N SER A 465 4.04 19.83 -21.50
CA SER A 465 3.02 20.81 -21.07
C SER A 465 3.49 22.26 -21.17
N CYS A 466 4.80 22.48 -21.33
CA CYS A 466 5.44 23.80 -21.30
C CYS A 466 5.50 24.45 -22.69
N ARG A 467 4.99 25.67 -22.80
CA ARG A 467 5.02 26.47 -24.05
C ARG A 467 6.29 27.29 -24.21
N ASN A 468 7.10 27.44 -23.18
CA ASN A 468 8.32 28.24 -23.23
C ASN A 468 9.37 27.59 -24.14
N VAL A 469 9.61 28.22 -25.30
CA VAL A 469 10.55 27.76 -26.35
C VAL A 469 12.00 28.07 -25.97
N ASP A 470 12.27 29.13 -25.18
CA ASP A 470 13.62 29.61 -24.89
C ASP A 470 14.48 28.54 -24.22
N ARG A 471 13.89 27.71 -23.38
CA ARG A 471 14.58 26.58 -22.74
C ARG A 471 15.06 25.52 -23.74
N ILE A 472 14.40 25.41 -24.90
CA ILE A 472 14.70 24.41 -25.95
C ILE A 472 15.72 24.97 -26.94
N THR A 473 15.61 26.26 -27.27
CA THR A 473 16.49 26.93 -28.24
C THR A 473 17.94 27.01 -27.80
N LYS A 474 18.24 26.77 -26.52
CA LYS A 474 19.61 26.60 -26.02
C LYS A 474 20.30 25.38 -26.63
N PHE A 475 19.56 24.32 -26.93
CA PHE A 475 20.08 23.02 -27.39
C PHE A 475 19.86 22.78 -28.87
N TYR A 476 18.78 23.31 -29.48
CA TYR A 476 18.42 23.10 -30.87
C TYR A 476 18.24 24.44 -31.60
N ALA A 477 18.83 24.56 -32.81
CA ALA A 477 18.63 25.74 -33.66
C ALA A 477 17.30 25.64 -34.45
N GLY A 478 16.93 24.44 -34.88
CA GLY A 478 15.67 24.17 -35.55
C GLY A 478 14.59 23.73 -34.58
N VAL A 479 13.82 24.68 -34.02
CA VAL A 479 12.67 24.42 -33.16
C VAL A 479 11.41 24.81 -33.90
N LYS A 480 10.68 23.80 -34.41
CA LYS A 480 9.43 24.02 -35.15
C LYS A 480 8.24 23.71 -34.24
N PRO A 481 7.46 24.72 -33.81
CA PRO A 481 6.21 24.46 -33.09
C PRO A 481 5.24 23.71 -34.00
N LEU A 482 4.64 22.62 -33.49
CA LEU A 482 3.62 21.86 -34.20
C LEU A 482 2.21 22.29 -33.78
N GLY A 483 2.11 22.97 -32.64
CA GLY A 483 0.86 23.54 -32.12
C GLY A 483 0.47 22.92 -30.75
N ASP A 484 -0.70 23.37 -30.32
CA ASP A 484 -1.37 22.89 -29.13
C ASP A 484 -2.25 21.69 -29.50
N PHE A 485 -2.15 20.61 -28.74
CA PHE A 485 -2.93 19.43 -28.97
C PHE A 485 -3.80 19.13 -27.73
N VAL A 486 -4.98 18.59 -27.99
CA VAL A 486 -5.92 18.20 -26.97
C VAL A 486 -6.35 16.75 -27.24
N ALA A 487 -6.05 15.85 -26.33
CA ALA A 487 -6.59 14.52 -26.32
C ALA A 487 -7.92 14.53 -25.56
N ALA A 488 -9.01 14.26 -26.25
CA ALA A 488 -10.34 14.17 -25.64
C ALA A 488 -10.59 12.75 -25.14
N PHE A 489 -11.18 12.61 -23.95
CA PHE A 489 -11.55 11.32 -23.41
C PHE A 489 -12.89 11.40 -22.66
N GLY A 490 -13.65 10.31 -22.73
CA GLY A 490 -14.93 10.20 -22.04
C GLY A 490 -15.89 11.37 -22.31
N ALA A 491 -16.72 11.69 -21.32
CA ALA A 491 -17.69 12.76 -21.41
C ALA A 491 -17.06 14.12 -21.01
N ARG A 492 -16.43 14.81 -21.96
CA ARG A 492 -15.82 16.15 -21.82
C ARG A 492 -14.52 16.21 -20.99
N GLY A 493 -13.78 15.11 -20.86
CA GLY A 493 -12.41 15.14 -20.34
C GLY A 493 -11.43 15.54 -21.44
N THR A 494 -10.37 16.28 -21.09
CA THR A 494 -9.29 16.65 -22.01
C THR A 494 -7.94 16.57 -21.30
N HIS A 495 -6.92 16.12 -22.05
CA HIS A 495 -5.52 16.24 -21.68
C HIS A 495 -4.83 17.09 -22.74
N ALA A 496 -4.33 18.25 -22.34
CA ALA A 496 -3.69 19.20 -23.25
C ALA A 496 -2.17 19.06 -23.19
N PHE A 497 -1.52 19.18 -24.34
CA PHE A 497 -0.06 19.21 -24.48
C PHE A 497 0.36 20.05 -25.67
N VAL A 498 1.62 20.45 -25.69
CA VAL A 498 2.26 21.10 -26.83
C VAL A 498 3.32 20.22 -27.43
N ALA A 499 3.58 20.36 -28.72
CA ALA A 499 4.57 19.55 -29.39
C ALA A 499 5.51 20.42 -30.24
N PHE A 500 6.78 20.07 -30.25
CA PHE A 500 7.84 20.70 -31.02
C PHE A 500 8.61 19.66 -31.81
N LEU A 501 8.93 19.95 -33.06
CA LEU A 501 9.87 19.16 -33.84
C LEU A 501 11.25 19.83 -33.77
N LEU A 502 12.22 19.09 -33.24
CA LEU A 502 13.57 19.58 -32.97
C LEU A 502 14.56 19.03 -33.98
N SER A 503 15.39 19.89 -34.52
CA SER A 503 16.45 19.56 -35.49
C SER A 503 17.62 20.55 -35.34
N GLN A 504 18.75 20.23 -35.96
CA GLN A 504 19.94 21.05 -35.94
C GLN A 504 20.42 21.33 -34.50
N ARG A 505 20.79 20.25 -33.80
CA ARG A 505 21.38 20.36 -32.46
C ARG A 505 22.64 21.21 -32.51
N ARG A 506 22.73 22.20 -31.64
CA ARG A 506 23.82 23.18 -31.57
C ARG A 506 24.64 23.10 -30.30
N ALA A 507 24.14 22.44 -29.26
CA ALA A 507 24.81 22.26 -27.99
C ALA A 507 24.56 20.85 -27.45
N PRO A 508 25.47 20.30 -26.62
CA PRO A 508 25.24 19.06 -25.90
C PRO A 508 23.94 19.11 -25.12
N ILE A 509 23.19 17.97 -25.10
CA ILE A 509 21.95 17.84 -24.35
C ILE A 509 22.24 17.97 -22.87
N GLY A 510 21.73 19.01 -22.27
CA GLY A 510 21.79 19.28 -20.84
C GLY A 510 20.42 19.20 -20.17
N VAL A 511 20.39 19.53 -18.89
CA VAL A 511 19.16 19.59 -18.09
C VAL A 511 18.25 20.67 -18.65
N LEU A 512 16.99 20.31 -18.91
CA LEU A 512 15.97 21.25 -19.36
C LEU A 512 15.50 22.08 -18.16
N GLU A 513 15.47 23.39 -18.29
CA GLU A 513 14.96 24.28 -17.23
C GLU A 513 13.49 23.98 -16.93
N GLU A 514 13.12 24.13 -15.65
CA GLU A 514 11.72 24.03 -15.26
C GLU A 514 10.82 25.03 -16.03
N CYS A 515 9.59 24.62 -16.27
CA CYS A 515 8.63 25.48 -16.93
C CYS A 515 8.31 26.69 -16.04
N GLN A 516 8.65 27.87 -16.53
CA GLN A 516 8.18 29.15 -15.99
C GLN A 516 7.07 29.62 -16.94
N ASP A 517 5.80 29.32 -16.59
CA ASP A 517 4.63 29.83 -17.28
C ASP A 517 4.26 31.24 -16.82
#